data_a29cb06b2da4a69e01048a4e380762fa
#
_entry.id   a29cb06b2da4a69e01048a4e380762fa
#
_cell.length_a   1.000
_cell.length_b   1.000
_cell.length_c   1.000
_cell.angle_alpha   90.00
_cell.angle_beta   90.00
_cell.angle_gamma   90.00
#
_symmetry.space_group_name_H-M   'P 1'
#
loop_
_entity.id
_entity.type
_entity.pdbx_description
1 polymer ?
#
loop_
_entity_poly.entity_id
_entity_poly.type
_entity_poly.pdbx_seq_one_letter_code
_entity_poly.pdbx_strand_id
1 'polypeptide(L)'
;AVKEIAADLKATDVYFFVDYRGLTFSEATELRARLTKADSTLKVVKNTLAKIAATDAGVEGLTELLQGPTAIAYCHGDPVRVAKVIQDFIKEKKKAAIRGGKLQSSLLGSSEVERLATLPSREQLIAQVVGLIASPLTGLVNVLNGPIRNLVVVLGQVQEKQAAAA
;
A
#
# COMPACT_ATOMS: atom_id res chain seq x y z
N ALA A 1 -3.97 -21.00 -21.97
CA ALA A 1 -2.97 -20.04 -21.41
C ALA A 1 -3.37 -18.60 -21.70
N VAL A 2 -3.46 -18.11 -22.99
CA VAL A 2 -3.84 -16.70 -23.26
C VAL A 2 -5.24 -16.38 -22.74
N LYS A 3 -6.23 -17.24 -22.98
CA LYS A 3 -7.61 -17.07 -22.50
C LYS A 3 -7.71 -17.08 -20.98
N GLU A 4 -6.91 -17.83 -20.28
CA GLU A 4 -6.84 -17.85 -18.81
C GLU A 4 -6.26 -16.55 -18.28
N ILE A 5 -5.14 -16.08 -18.85
CA ILE A 5 -4.53 -14.80 -18.49
C ILE A 5 -5.52 -13.64 -18.75
N ALA A 6 -6.20 -13.64 -19.90
CA ALA A 6 -7.21 -12.64 -20.21
C ALA A 6 -8.42 -12.71 -19.27
N ALA A 7 -8.83 -13.91 -18.85
CA ALA A 7 -9.88 -14.10 -17.85
C ALA A 7 -9.45 -13.60 -16.47
N ASP A 8 -8.23 -13.93 -16.02
CA ASP A 8 -7.66 -13.44 -14.75
C ASP A 8 -7.55 -11.89 -14.76
N LEU A 9 -7.11 -11.29 -15.86
CA LEU A 9 -7.01 -9.83 -16.03
C LEU A 9 -8.39 -9.13 -16.03
N LYS A 10 -9.43 -9.79 -16.50
CA LYS A 10 -10.81 -9.27 -16.46
C LYS A 10 -11.48 -9.51 -15.11
N ALA A 11 -11.13 -10.61 -14.44
CA ALA A 11 -11.71 -10.96 -13.14
C ALA A 11 -11.11 -10.14 -11.98
N THR A 12 -9.92 -9.54 -12.19
CA THR A 12 -9.20 -8.81 -11.14
C THR A 12 -8.91 -7.40 -11.61
N ASP A 13 -9.46 -6.40 -10.91
CA ASP A 13 -9.26 -4.98 -11.24
C ASP A 13 -7.90 -4.44 -10.81
N VAL A 14 -7.17 -5.19 -9.96
CA VAL A 14 -5.90 -4.78 -9.37
C VAL A 14 -4.85 -5.85 -9.56
N TYR A 15 -3.75 -5.48 -10.20
CA TYR A 15 -2.58 -6.36 -10.34
C TYR A 15 -1.28 -5.58 -10.34
N PHE A 16 -0.21 -6.23 -9.86
CA PHE A 16 1.13 -5.66 -9.77
C PHE A 16 2.10 -6.48 -10.63
N PHE A 17 3.02 -5.76 -11.28
CA PHE A 17 4.10 -6.35 -12.06
C PHE A 17 5.37 -6.36 -11.24
N VAL A 18 5.90 -7.55 -11.01
CA VAL A 18 7.12 -7.77 -10.23
C VAL A 18 8.17 -8.41 -11.12
N ASP A 19 9.35 -7.83 -11.15
CA ASP A 19 10.52 -8.42 -11.75
C ASP A 19 11.13 -9.42 -10.74
N TYR A 20 11.13 -10.70 -11.09
CA TYR A 20 11.61 -11.77 -10.21
C TYR A 20 13.06 -12.17 -10.49
N ARG A 21 13.79 -11.42 -11.28
CA ARG A 21 15.19 -11.70 -11.57
C ARG A 21 16.04 -11.73 -10.31
N GLY A 22 16.90 -12.74 -10.23
CA GLY A 22 17.82 -12.93 -9.09
C GLY A 22 17.18 -13.60 -7.86
N LEU A 23 15.88 -13.92 -7.88
CA LEU A 23 15.25 -14.71 -6.84
C LEU A 23 15.59 -16.20 -7.01
N THR A 24 15.93 -16.85 -5.90
CA THR A 24 16.06 -18.32 -5.84
C THR A 24 14.66 -18.95 -5.79
N PHE A 25 14.59 -20.25 -6.08
CA PHE A 25 13.31 -20.98 -5.99
C PHE A 25 12.68 -20.90 -4.60
N SER A 26 13.49 -20.96 -3.55
CA SER A 26 13.04 -20.84 -2.15
C SER A 26 12.44 -19.46 -1.89
N GLU A 27 13.12 -18.39 -2.33
CA GLU A 27 12.64 -17.00 -2.18
C GLU A 27 11.33 -16.76 -2.96
N ALA A 28 11.23 -17.32 -4.17
CA ALA A 28 9.99 -17.22 -4.96
C ALA A 28 8.82 -17.97 -4.30
N THR A 29 9.09 -19.11 -3.66
CA THR A 29 8.08 -19.88 -2.91
C THR A 29 7.64 -19.12 -1.65
N GLU A 30 8.59 -18.49 -0.95
CA GLU A 30 8.32 -17.63 0.20
C GLU A 30 7.42 -16.44 -0.18
N LEU A 31 7.75 -15.76 -1.28
CA LEU A 31 6.93 -14.65 -1.80
C LEU A 31 5.50 -15.10 -2.14
N ARG A 32 5.35 -16.26 -2.79
CA ARG A 32 4.01 -16.83 -3.06
C ARG A 32 3.24 -17.08 -1.77
N ALA A 33 3.87 -17.69 -0.78
CA ALA A 33 3.23 -17.98 0.51
C ALA A 33 2.79 -16.70 1.24
N ARG A 34 3.62 -15.65 1.21
CA ARG A 34 3.28 -14.34 1.80
C ARG A 34 2.13 -13.67 1.04
N LEU A 35 2.12 -13.73 -0.30
CA LEU A 35 1.06 -13.17 -1.13
C LEU A 35 -0.26 -13.93 -0.99
N THR A 36 -0.23 -15.24 -0.87
CA THR A 36 -1.44 -16.05 -0.62
C THR A 36 -2.09 -15.67 0.71
N LYS A 37 -1.30 -15.37 1.76
CA LYS A 37 -1.80 -14.86 3.04
C LYS A 37 -2.42 -13.45 2.93
N ALA A 38 -2.10 -12.71 1.87
CA ALA A 38 -2.66 -11.39 1.57
C ALA A 38 -3.75 -11.45 0.49
N ASP A 39 -4.38 -12.62 0.29
CA ASP A 39 -5.43 -12.86 -0.72
C ASP A 39 -4.99 -12.47 -2.14
N SER A 40 -3.78 -12.85 -2.50
CA SER A 40 -3.18 -12.59 -3.81
C SER A 40 -2.56 -13.81 -4.41
N THR A 41 -2.61 -13.92 -5.74
CA THR A 41 -2.01 -15.02 -6.49
C THR A 41 -0.89 -14.52 -7.38
N LEU A 42 0.32 -15.09 -7.24
CA LEU A 42 1.47 -14.78 -8.08
C LEU A 42 1.58 -15.77 -9.24
N LYS A 43 1.42 -15.31 -10.48
CA LYS A 43 1.61 -16.11 -11.70
C LYS A 43 2.77 -15.54 -12.51
N VAL A 44 3.71 -16.40 -12.92
CA VAL A 44 4.77 -16.04 -13.88
C VAL A 44 4.22 -16.19 -15.28
N VAL A 45 4.29 -15.14 -16.08
CA VAL A 45 3.70 -15.10 -17.40
C VAL A 45 4.74 -14.72 -18.45
N LYS A 46 4.68 -15.36 -19.62
CA LYS A 46 5.52 -14.98 -20.76
C LYS A 46 5.01 -13.65 -21.34
N ASN A 47 5.89 -12.66 -21.49
CA ASN A 47 5.51 -11.30 -21.93
C ASN A 47 4.73 -11.26 -23.26
N THR A 48 5.12 -12.12 -24.20
CA THR A 48 4.41 -12.20 -25.49
C THR A 48 2.94 -12.59 -25.31
N LEU A 49 2.66 -13.55 -24.41
CA LEU A 49 1.30 -13.99 -24.12
C LEU A 49 0.54 -12.94 -23.29
N ALA A 50 1.25 -12.28 -22.36
CA ALA A 50 0.67 -11.20 -21.56
C ALA A 50 0.27 -9.98 -22.42
N LYS A 51 1.07 -9.62 -23.42
CA LYS A 51 0.75 -8.55 -24.38
C LYS A 51 -0.50 -8.85 -25.20
N ILE A 52 -0.61 -10.07 -25.73
CA ILE A 52 -1.80 -10.51 -26.48
C ILE A 52 -3.03 -10.50 -25.56
N ALA A 53 -2.91 -11.05 -24.34
CA ALA A 53 -3.99 -11.07 -23.37
C ALA A 53 -4.41 -9.66 -22.92
N ALA A 54 -3.47 -8.71 -22.80
CA ALA A 54 -3.76 -7.32 -22.49
C ALA A 54 -4.53 -6.62 -23.61
N THR A 55 -4.16 -6.87 -24.87
CA THR A 55 -4.90 -6.36 -26.03
C THR A 55 -6.32 -6.93 -26.08
N ASP A 56 -6.48 -8.24 -25.83
CA ASP A 56 -7.80 -8.91 -25.78
C ASP A 56 -8.65 -8.43 -24.58
N ALA A 57 -8.01 -8.00 -23.51
CA ALA A 57 -8.67 -7.45 -22.33
C ALA A 57 -8.98 -5.95 -22.45
N GLY A 58 -8.50 -5.26 -23.51
CA GLY A 58 -8.71 -3.84 -23.74
C GLY A 58 -7.91 -2.94 -22.77
N VAL A 59 -6.79 -3.45 -22.24
CA VAL A 59 -5.95 -2.70 -21.29
C VAL A 59 -4.75 -2.11 -22.03
N GLU A 60 -4.85 -0.84 -22.42
CA GLU A 60 -3.77 -0.11 -23.06
C GLU A 60 -2.71 0.32 -22.04
N GLY A 61 -1.46 0.49 -22.50
CA GLY A 61 -0.33 0.95 -21.66
C GLY A 61 0.42 -0.14 -20.89
N LEU A 62 -0.08 -1.38 -20.84
CA LEU A 62 0.64 -2.49 -20.19
C LEU A 62 1.91 -2.89 -20.95
N THR A 63 1.99 -2.58 -22.21
CA THR A 63 3.11 -2.97 -23.09
C THR A 63 4.44 -2.39 -22.61
N GLU A 64 4.42 -1.19 -22.05
CA GLU A 64 5.62 -0.52 -21.51
C GLU A 64 6.12 -1.16 -20.21
N LEU A 65 5.22 -1.67 -19.39
CA LEU A 65 5.54 -2.31 -18.11
C LEU A 65 5.99 -3.78 -18.29
N LEU A 66 5.66 -4.40 -19.41
CA LEU A 66 6.01 -5.80 -19.76
C LEU A 66 7.37 -5.90 -20.45
N GLN A 67 8.43 -5.38 -19.84
CA GLN A 67 9.82 -5.51 -20.30
C GLN A 67 10.59 -6.45 -19.39
N GLY A 68 11.22 -7.50 -19.95
CA GLY A 68 12.00 -8.50 -19.21
C GLY A 68 11.11 -9.51 -18.43
N PRO A 69 11.71 -10.43 -17.66
CA PRO A 69 10.96 -11.45 -16.92
C PRO A 69 9.99 -10.83 -15.93
N THR A 70 8.70 -11.07 -16.12
CA THR A 70 7.63 -10.44 -15.33
C THR A 70 6.74 -11.49 -14.69
N ALA A 71 6.53 -11.35 -13.40
CA ALA A 71 5.48 -12.05 -12.67
C ALA A 71 4.33 -11.07 -12.38
N ILE A 72 3.11 -11.56 -12.52
CA ILE A 72 1.90 -10.79 -12.23
C ILE A 72 1.33 -11.26 -10.90
N ALA A 73 1.18 -10.34 -9.96
CA ALA A 73 0.48 -10.58 -8.71
C ALA A 73 -0.96 -10.06 -8.85
N TYR A 74 -1.91 -10.98 -8.94
CA TYR A 74 -3.34 -10.67 -8.97
C TYR A 74 -3.85 -10.46 -7.56
N CYS A 75 -4.46 -9.31 -7.28
CA CYS A 75 -4.98 -8.96 -5.97
C CYS A 75 -6.50 -9.17 -5.94
N HIS A 76 -6.95 -10.10 -5.07
CA HIS A 76 -8.38 -10.35 -4.82
C HIS A 76 -8.89 -9.61 -3.57
N GLY A 77 -7.98 -9.08 -2.75
CA GLY A 77 -8.28 -8.38 -1.50
C GLY A 77 -7.83 -6.92 -1.52
N ASP A 78 -7.21 -6.49 -0.41
CA ASP A 78 -6.74 -5.11 -0.22
C ASP A 78 -5.42 -4.86 -0.98
N PRO A 79 -5.41 -3.95 -1.98
CA PRO A 79 -4.22 -3.64 -2.77
C PRO A 79 -3.07 -3.06 -1.93
N VAL A 80 -3.38 -2.34 -0.84
CA VAL A 80 -2.36 -1.75 0.04
C VAL A 80 -1.58 -2.84 0.77
N ARG A 81 -2.28 -3.87 1.28
CA ARG A 81 -1.63 -5.02 1.94
C ARG A 81 -0.69 -5.75 1.00
N VAL A 82 -1.15 -5.98 -0.24
CA VAL A 82 -0.35 -6.68 -1.27
C VAL A 82 0.88 -5.87 -1.65
N ALA A 83 0.73 -4.57 -1.92
CA ALA A 83 1.84 -3.68 -2.23
C ALA A 83 2.86 -3.65 -1.09
N LYS A 84 2.41 -3.61 0.17
CA LYS A 84 3.26 -3.63 1.36
C LYS A 84 4.06 -4.94 1.47
N VAL A 85 3.41 -6.09 1.30
CA VAL A 85 4.08 -7.41 1.34
C VAL A 85 5.16 -7.50 0.26
N ILE A 86 4.88 -7.02 -0.96
CA ILE A 86 5.86 -7.02 -2.06
C ILE A 86 7.02 -6.09 -1.72
N GLN A 87 6.74 -4.88 -1.22
CA GLN A 87 7.76 -3.88 -0.89
C GLN A 87 8.66 -4.34 0.26
N ASP A 88 8.09 -4.93 1.31
CA ASP A 88 8.83 -5.47 2.45
C ASP A 88 9.75 -6.62 1.99
N PHE A 89 9.25 -7.51 1.13
CA PHE A 89 10.05 -8.58 0.54
C PHE A 89 11.22 -8.05 -0.31
N ILE A 90 10.98 -7.00 -1.10
CA ILE A 90 12.01 -6.36 -1.91
C ILE A 90 13.09 -5.73 -1.02
N LYS A 91 12.70 -5.06 0.08
CA LYS A 91 13.64 -4.47 1.05
C LYS A 91 14.48 -5.54 1.74
N GLU A 92 13.87 -6.69 2.09
CA GLU A 92 14.57 -7.80 2.75
C GLU A 92 15.60 -8.45 1.82
N LYS A 93 15.21 -8.75 0.58
CA LYS A 93 16.04 -9.55 -0.35
C LYS A 93 16.89 -8.71 -1.30
N LYS A 94 16.51 -7.44 -1.57
CA LYS A 94 17.20 -6.51 -2.49
C LYS A 94 17.44 -7.05 -3.92
N LYS A 95 16.64 -8.05 -4.34
CA LYS A 95 16.85 -8.78 -5.61
C LYS A 95 15.69 -8.68 -6.58
N ALA A 96 14.52 -8.26 -6.12
CA ALA A 96 13.33 -8.07 -6.94
C ALA A 96 13.06 -6.56 -7.10
N ALA A 97 12.27 -6.19 -8.11
CA ALA A 97 11.84 -4.82 -8.32
C ALA A 97 10.37 -4.77 -8.73
N ILE A 98 9.64 -3.79 -8.23
CA ILE A 98 8.30 -3.49 -8.73
C ILE A 98 8.45 -2.66 -10.00
N ARG A 99 7.85 -3.12 -11.09
CA ARG A 99 7.80 -2.39 -12.35
C ARG A 99 6.64 -1.40 -12.40
N GLY A 100 5.56 -1.75 -11.79
CA GLY A 100 4.32 -0.98 -11.75
C GLY A 100 3.14 -1.86 -11.43
N GLY A 101 1.96 -1.32 -11.63
CA GLY A 101 0.72 -2.05 -11.42
C GLY A 101 -0.44 -1.38 -12.13
N LYS A 102 -1.60 -1.98 -12.05
CA LYS A 102 -2.88 -1.37 -12.42
C LYS A 102 -3.81 -1.41 -11.21
N LEU A 103 -4.43 -0.28 -10.94
CA LEU A 103 -5.45 -0.12 -9.93
C LEU A 103 -6.71 0.38 -10.61
N GLN A 104 -7.70 -0.51 -10.78
CA GLN A 104 -8.93 -0.21 -11.52
C GLN A 104 -8.61 0.30 -12.95
N SER A 105 -8.79 1.59 -13.20
CA SER A 105 -8.57 2.22 -14.51
C SER A 105 -7.21 2.94 -14.62
N SER A 106 -6.46 3.07 -13.53
CA SER A 106 -5.20 3.81 -13.51
C SER A 106 -3.99 2.89 -13.56
N LEU A 107 -3.06 3.19 -14.46
CA LEU A 107 -1.74 2.54 -14.47
C LEU A 107 -0.85 3.24 -13.44
N LEU A 108 -0.21 2.45 -12.61
CA LEU A 108 0.69 2.91 -11.56
C LEU A 108 2.13 2.61 -11.94
N GLY A 109 2.98 3.61 -11.90
CA GLY A 109 4.42 3.46 -12.01
C GLY A 109 5.05 2.86 -10.74
N SER A 110 6.33 2.53 -10.79
CA SER A 110 7.05 1.95 -9.64
C SER A 110 7.00 2.85 -8.40
N SER A 111 7.20 4.17 -8.58
CA SER A 111 7.16 5.15 -7.49
C SER A 111 5.78 5.29 -6.85
N GLU A 112 4.71 5.10 -7.61
CA GLU A 112 3.33 5.17 -7.12
C GLU A 112 2.97 3.92 -6.32
N VAL A 113 3.43 2.74 -6.76
CA VAL A 113 3.27 1.49 -6.00
C VAL A 113 4.06 1.55 -4.69
N GLU A 114 5.24 2.16 -4.68
CA GLU A 114 5.99 2.39 -3.44
C GLU A 114 5.21 3.30 -2.48
N ARG A 115 4.64 4.39 -2.96
CA ARG A 115 3.76 5.25 -2.15
C ARG A 115 2.54 4.50 -1.64
N LEU A 116 1.91 3.66 -2.47
CA LEU A 116 0.79 2.81 -2.06
C LEU A 116 1.17 1.89 -0.89
N ALA A 117 2.38 1.31 -0.92
CA ALA A 117 2.89 0.45 0.15
C ALA A 117 3.17 1.21 1.47
N THR A 118 3.37 2.53 1.45
CA THR A 118 3.53 3.34 2.66
C THR A 118 2.20 3.74 3.31
N LEU A 119 1.08 3.57 2.62
CA LEU A 119 -0.23 3.92 3.16
C LEU A 119 -0.60 3.00 4.34
N PRO A 120 -1.27 3.55 5.37
CA PRO A 120 -1.87 2.75 6.42
C PRO A 120 -3.03 1.90 5.89
N SER A 121 -3.50 0.94 6.71
CA SER A 121 -4.62 0.09 6.31
C SER A 121 -5.89 0.91 6.01
N ARG A 122 -6.81 0.34 5.24
CA ARG A 122 -8.08 0.99 4.88
C ARG A 122 -8.83 1.50 6.13
N GLU A 123 -8.85 0.72 7.20
CA GLU A 123 -9.50 1.08 8.46
C GLU A 123 -8.83 2.29 9.13
N GLN A 124 -7.50 2.33 9.11
CA GLN A 124 -6.74 3.45 9.64
C GLN A 124 -6.93 4.73 8.80
N LEU A 125 -7.02 4.60 7.47
CA LEU A 125 -7.34 5.74 6.60
C LEU A 125 -8.74 6.31 6.89
N ILE A 126 -9.73 5.45 7.08
CA ILE A 126 -11.08 5.89 7.48
C ILE A 126 -11.05 6.59 8.83
N ALA A 127 -10.35 6.01 9.83
CA ALA A 127 -10.19 6.62 11.14
C ALA A 127 -9.50 7.99 11.07
N GLN A 128 -8.49 8.14 10.22
CA GLN A 128 -7.82 9.44 9.99
C GLN A 128 -8.75 10.46 9.37
N VAL A 129 -9.56 10.08 8.38
CA VAL A 129 -10.55 10.99 7.76
C VAL A 129 -11.57 11.46 8.81
N VAL A 130 -12.11 10.55 9.62
CA VAL A 130 -13.04 10.90 10.70
C VAL A 130 -12.37 11.84 11.73
N GLY A 131 -11.12 11.55 12.09
CA GLY A 131 -10.33 12.41 12.99
C GLY A 131 -10.09 13.81 12.41
N LEU A 132 -9.81 13.92 11.11
CA LEU A 132 -9.63 15.21 10.43
C LEU A 132 -10.91 16.04 10.42
N ILE A 133 -12.08 15.42 10.24
CA ILE A 133 -13.38 16.09 10.29
C ILE A 133 -13.68 16.57 11.73
N ALA A 134 -13.31 15.80 12.76
CA ALA A 134 -13.49 16.16 14.15
C ALA A 134 -12.46 17.17 14.69
N SER A 135 -11.28 17.26 14.06
CA SER A 135 -10.15 18.09 14.50
C SER A 135 -10.51 19.58 14.70
N PRO A 136 -11.24 20.28 13.80
CA PRO A 136 -11.61 21.67 14.01
C PRO A 136 -12.46 21.89 15.27
N LEU A 137 -13.38 20.96 15.56
CA LEU A 137 -14.21 21.04 16.77
C LEU A 137 -13.39 20.86 18.03
N THR A 138 -12.51 19.86 18.04
CA THR A 138 -11.58 19.62 19.14
C THR A 138 -10.64 20.80 19.34
N GLY A 139 -10.14 21.39 18.27
CA GLY A 139 -9.31 22.59 18.30
C GLY A 139 -10.02 23.78 18.97
N LEU A 140 -11.26 24.03 18.58
CA LEU A 140 -12.08 25.11 19.18
C LEU A 140 -12.30 24.89 20.67
N VAL A 141 -12.66 23.67 21.08
CA VAL A 141 -12.85 23.33 22.50
C VAL A 141 -11.55 23.51 23.29
N ASN A 142 -10.40 23.13 22.73
CA ASN A 142 -9.11 23.28 23.36
C ASN A 142 -8.72 24.76 23.55
N VAL A 143 -9.01 25.61 22.56
CA VAL A 143 -8.77 27.06 22.66
C VAL A 143 -9.67 27.68 23.73
N LEU A 144 -10.93 27.30 23.81
CA LEU A 144 -11.87 27.80 24.84
C LEU A 144 -11.49 27.33 26.27
N ASN A 145 -10.99 26.12 26.40
CA ASN A 145 -10.55 25.58 27.70
C ASN A 145 -9.12 26.01 28.08
N GLY A 146 -8.35 26.55 27.13
CA GLY A 146 -6.96 26.96 27.34
C GLY A 146 -6.78 27.93 28.51
N PRO A 147 -7.52 29.06 28.57
CA PRO A 147 -7.41 30.03 29.66
C PRO A 147 -7.68 29.43 31.04
N ILE A 148 -8.70 28.58 31.15
CA ILE A 148 -9.08 27.90 32.40
C ILE A 148 -7.95 26.95 32.86
N ARG A 149 -7.43 26.15 31.96
CA ARG A 149 -6.31 25.23 32.26
C ARG A 149 -5.05 25.98 32.66
N ASN A 150 -4.70 27.05 31.94
CA ASN A 150 -3.53 27.88 32.26
C ASN A 150 -3.66 28.52 33.63
N LEU A 151 -4.87 29.00 34.00
CA LEU A 151 -5.10 29.55 35.34
C LEU A 151 -4.86 28.51 36.45
N VAL A 152 -5.38 27.29 36.25
CA VAL A 152 -5.19 26.19 37.21
C VAL A 152 -3.70 25.84 37.36
N VAL A 153 -2.96 25.78 36.24
CA VAL A 153 -1.51 25.51 36.26
C VAL A 153 -0.77 26.60 36.99
N VAL A 154 -1.07 27.89 36.78
CA VAL A 154 -0.42 29.01 37.46
C VAL A 154 -0.72 28.97 38.95
N LEU A 155 -1.98 28.70 39.34
CA LEU A 155 -2.33 28.58 40.77
C LEU A 155 -1.59 27.42 41.44
N GLY A 156 -1.44 26.26 40.74
CA GLY A 156 -0.64 25.14 41.24
C GLY A 156 0.82 25.52 41.46
N GLN A 157 1.43 26.22 40.49
CA GLN A 157 2.82 26.70 40.62
C GLN A 157 3.00 27.70 41.75
N VAL A 158 2.02 28.58 41.99
CA VAL A 158 2.07 29.51 43.14
C VAL A 158 2.02 28.76 44.47
N GLN A 159 1.13 27.77 44.57
CA GLN A 159 1.03 26.91 45.74
C GLN A 159 2.33 26.16 46.03
N GLU A 160 2.94 25.54 45.00
CA GLU A 160 4.22 24.85 45.13
C GLU A 160 5.34 25.82 45.60
N LYS A 161 5.41 27.03 45.03
CA LYS A 161 6.38 28.03 45.44
C LYS A 161 6.17 28.49 46.89
N GLN A 162 4.92 28.66 47.35
CA GLN A 162 4.63 29.00 48.72
C GLN A 162 4.99 27.87 49.69
N ALA A 163 4.72 26.62 49.31
CA ALA A 163 5.09 25.44 50.10
C ALA A 163 6.61 25.23 50.17
N ALA A 164 7.36 25.65 49.17
CA ALA A 164 8.83 25.58 49.16
C ALA A 164 9.49 26.75 49.89
N ALA A 165 8.76 27.83 50.19
CA ALA A 165 9.26 29.02 50.88
C ALA A 165 8.90 29.04 52.40
N ALA A 166 8.07 28.09 52.83
CA ALA A 166 7.69 27.86 54.22
C ALA A 166 8.48 26.70 54.85
#